data_bb02a5240f911b082aa4afa46d96022c
#
_entry.id   bb02a5240f911b082aa4afa46d96022c
#
_cell.length_a   1.000
_cell.length_b   1.000
_cell.length_c   1.000
_cell.angle_alpha   90.00
_cell.angle_beta   90.00
_cell.angle_gamma   90.00
#
_symmetry.space_group_name_H-M   'P 1'
#
loop_
_entity.id
_entity.type
_entity.pdbx_description
1 polymer ?
#
loop_
_entity_poly.entity_id
_entity_poly.type
_entity_poly.pdbx_seq_one_letter_code
_entity_poly.pdbx_strand_id
1 'polypeptide(L)'
;MKKNGKDGWNLFEQLKKNEVTVAGANQEALDPVVTGAKDMVIAGVDYMTYSAKAKGEPVDIVYPKSGTVISPRAAGIMKDSKNVEGAKEFIDYLLSDDVQKQISKAYLLPGRTDIKAENRPNVEEIPVLNIDWKTVEKEQDEIGKQFKKVFQ
;
A
#
# COMPACT_ATOMS: atom_id res chain seq x y z
N MET A 1 13.63 0.46 6.59
CA MET A 1 14.92 -0.09 6.99
C MET A 1 16.06 0.90 6.79
N LYS A 2 16.22 1.55 5.64
CA LYS A 2 17.29 2.56 5.45
C LYS A 2 17.32 3.69 6.47
N LYS A 3 16.18 4.09 7.03
CA LYS A 3 16.12 5.14 8.05
C LYS A 3 16.66 4.69 9.42
N ASN A 4 16.57 3.39 9.73
CA ASN A 4 16.86 2.84 11.05
C ASN A 4 17.97 1.77 11.02
N GLY A 5 18.52 1.40 9.88
CA GLY A 5 19.62 0.42 9.78
C GLY A 5 19.37 -0.88 10.54
N LYS A 6 20.33 -1.27 11.39
CA LYS A 6 20.21 -2.46 12.25
C LYS A 6 19.02 -2.40 13.21
N ASP A 7 18.61 -1.21 13.63
CA ASP A 7 17.48 -1.02 14.57
C ASP A 7 16.14 -1.41 13.93
N GLY A 8 16.04 -1.29 12.60
CA GLY A 8 14.84 -1.74 11.87
C GLY A 8 14.61 -3.26 11.99
N TRP A 9 15.65 -4.07 11.89
CA TRP A 9 15.56 -5.52 12.07
C TRP A 9 15.27 -5.91 13.51
N ASN A 10 15.85 -5.23 14.49
CA ASN A 10 15.52 -5.41 15.89
C ASN A 10 14.04 -5.20 16.17
N LEU A 11 13.40 -4.22 15.51
CA LEU A 11 11.97 -4.01 15.62
C LEU A 11 11.19 -5.23 15.10
N PHE A 12 11.56 -5.81 13.96
CA PHE A 12 10.92 -7.02 13.44
C PHE A 12 11.10 -8.23 14.36
N GLU A 13 12.27 -8.39 14.98
CA GLU A 13 12.51 -9.43 16.00
C GLU A 13 11.63 -9.23 17.24
N GLN A 14 11.44 -7.99 17.68
CA GLN A 14 10.52 -7.67 18.77
C GLN A 14 9.05 -7.95 18.40
N LEU A 15 8.64 -7.63 17.18
CA LEU A 15 7.31 -7.95 16.68
C LEU A 15 7.08 -9.47 16.66
N LYS A 16 8.08 -10.26 16.25
CA LYS A 16 8.00 -11.73 16.34
C LYS A 16 7.79 -12.21 17.78
N LYS A 17 8.50 -11.63 18.75
CA LYS A 17 8.34 -11.94 20.18
C LYS A 17 6.95 -11.61 20.70
N ASN A 18 6.29 -10.61 20.11
CA ASN A 18 4.91 -10.21 20.42
C ASN A 18 3.87 -10.97 19.59
N GLU A 19 4.23 -12.14 19.06
CA GLU A 19 3.32 -13.06 18.36
C GLU A 19 2.61 -12.41 17.17
N VAL A 20 3.31 -11.54 16.43
CA VAL A 20 2.78 -10.96 15.21
C VAL A 20 2.52 -12.07 14.17
N THR A 21 1.38 -12.00 13.49
CA THR A 21 1.04 -12.90 12.40
C THR A 21 1.40 -12.24 11.07
N VAL A 22 2.14 -12.96 10.22
CA VAL A 22 2.41 -12.53 8.84
C VAL A 22 1.31 -13.11 7.95
N ALA A 23 0.46 -12.24 7.42
CA ALA A 23 -0.64 -12.64 6.54
C ALA A 23 -0.17 -12.84 5.09
N GLY A 24 -0.82 -13.74 4.36
CA GLY A 24 -0.56 -14.00 2.95
C GLY A 24 -1.28 -13.02 2.01
N ALA A 25 -2.38 -12.43 2.47
CA ALA A 25 -3.20 -11.49 1.70
C ALA A 25 -3.62 -10.28 2.54
N ASN A 26 -3.92 -9.16 1.87
CA ASN A 26 -4.32 -7.92 2.54
C ASN A 26 -5.61 -8.09 3.36
N GLN A 27 -6.58 -8.86 2.88
CA GLN A 27 -7.82 -9.12 3.61
C GLN A 27 -7.54 -9.95 4.87
N GLU A 28 -6.71 -10.99 4.78
CA GLU A 28 -6.30 -11.80 5.92
C GLU A 28 -5.57 -10.99 7.00
N ALA A 29 -4.90 -9.90 6.62
CA ALA A 29 -4.27 -8.99 7.56
C ALA A 29 -5.29 -8.06 8.24
N LEU A 30 -6.33 -7.62 7.52
CA LEU A 30 -7.32 -6.67 8.03
C LEU A 30 -8.40 -7.34 8.89
N ASP A 31 -8.89 -8.51 8.48
CA ASP A 31 -10.02 -9.18 9.15
C ASP A 31 -9.82 -9.41 10.66
N PRO A 32 -8.63 -9.81 11.16
CA PRO A 32 -8.42 -9.94 12.61
C PRO A 32 -8.55 -8.61 13.37
N VAL A 33 -8.28 -7.46 12.72
CA VAL A 33 -8.46 -6.16 13.35
C VAL A 33 -9.94 -5.76 13.34
N VAL A 34 -10.64 -6.01 12.24
CA VAL A 34 -12.09 -5.76 12.13
C VAL A 34 -12.87 -6.57 13.17
N THR A 35 -12.49 -7.82 13.38
CA THR A 35 -13.15 -8.72 14.35
C THR A 35 -12.69 -8.52 15.79
N GLY A 36 -11.69 -7.66 16.04
CA GLY A 36 -11.11 -7.45 17.38
C GLY A 36 -10.19 -8.58 17.87
N ALA A 37 -9.82 -9.53 17.01
CA ALA A 37 -8.85 -10.59 17.35
C ALA A 37 -7.40 -10.07 17.40
N LYS A 38 -7.12 -8.93 16.78
CA LYS A 38 -5.84 -8.19 16.83
C LYS A 38 -6.13 -6.70 16.96
N ASP A 39 -5.24 -5.98 17.65
CA ASP A 39 -5.40 -4.55 17.90
C ASP A 39 -5.02 -3.69 16.69
N MET A 40 -4.09 -4.15 15.85
CA MET A 40 -3.61 -3.39 14.69
C MET A 40 -3.05 -4.27 13.58
N VAL A 41 -3.07 -3.73 12.36
CA VAL A 41 -2.28 -4.21 11.22
C VAL A 41 -1.19 -3.19 10.89
N ILE A 42 0.04 -3.67 10.72
CA ILE A 42 1.19 -2.85 10.32
C ILE A 42 1.34 -2.95 8.81
N ALA A 43 1.52 -1.80 8.14
CA ALA A 43 1.63 -1.69 6.68
C ALA A 43 0.40 -2.26 5.94
N GLY A 44 -0.78 -2.16 6.53
CA GLY A 44 -2.04 -2.51 5.88
C GLY A 44 -2.34 -1.61 4.67
N VAL A 45 -3.19 -2.10 3.78
CA VAL A 45 -3.61 -1.36 2.58
C VAL A 45 -4.76 -0.43 2.96
N ASP A 46 -4.54 0.87 2.84
CA ASP A 46 -5.41 1.91 3.38
C ASP A 46 -6.83 1.94 2.76
N TYR A 47 -6.96 1.77 1.44
CA TYR A 47 -8.26 1.82 0.77
C TYR A 47 -9.25 0.76 1.28
N MET A 48 -8.74 -0.40 1.71
CA MET A 48 -9.58 -1.47 2.29
C MET A 48 -10.11 -1.06 3.66
N THR A 49 -9.27 -0.41 4.47
CA THR A 49 -9.66 0.09 5.78
C THR A 49 -10.67 1.24 5.65
N TYR A 50 -10.49 2.16 4.69
CA TYR A 50 -11.50 3.18 4.41
C TYR A 50 -12.84 2.57 3.99
N SER A 51 -12.81 1.54 3.14
CA SER A 51 -14.01 0.82 2.74
C SER A 51 -14.70 0.12 3.93
N ALA A 52 -13.93 -0.51 4.81
CA ALA A 52 -14.46 -1.14 6.02
C ALA A 52 -15.08 -0.08 6.96
N LYS A 53 -14.38 1.02 7.21
CA LYS A 53 -14.88 2.13 8.03
C LYS A 53 -16.18 2.72 7.47
N ALA A 54 -16.29 2.88 6.16
CA ALA A 54 -17.51 3.37 5.50
C ALA A 54 -18.70 2.40 5.63
N LYS A 55 -18.46 1.12 5.87
CA LYS A 55 -19.47 0.10 6.17
C LYS A 55 -19.82 0.04 7.66
N GLY A 56 -19.21 0.87 8.49
CA GLY A 56 -19.46 0.93 9.95
C GLY A 56 -18.57 0.01 10.78
N GLU A 57 -17.54 -0.61 10.19
CA GLU A 57 -16.60 -1.42 10.96
C GLU A 57 -15.76 -0.55 11.92
N PRO A 58 -15.43 -1.04 13.12
CA PRO A 58 -14.74 -0.29 14.17
C PRO A 58 -13.23 -0.19 13.91
N VAL A 59 -12.83 0.32 12.77
CA VAL A 59 -11.44 0.46 12.34
C VAL A 59 -11.13 1.88 11.90
N ASP A 60 -9.86 2.28 12.04
CA ASP A 60 -9.36 3.56 11.54
C ASP A 60 -7.92 3.44 11.02
N ILE A 61 -7.42 4.49 10.38
CA ILE A 61 -6.11 4.53 9.77
C ILE A 61 -5.25 5.58 10.46
N VAL A 62 -4.03 5.18 10.80
CA VAL A 62 -3.01 6.08 11.31
C VAL A 62 -1.85 6.15 10.31
N TYR A 63 -1.63 7.33 9.73
CA TYR A 63 -0.43 7.61 8.96
C TYR A 63 0.69 8.06 9.91
N PRO A 64 1.79 7.31 10.01
CA PRO A 64 2.89 7.67 10.91
C PRO A 64 3.48 9.04 10.54
N LYS A 65 3.73 9.89 11.52
CA LYS A 65 4.41 11.19 11.31
C LYS A 65 5.81 11.03 10.70
N SER A 66 6.43 9.87 10.89
CA SER A 66 7.71 9.52 10.28
C SER A 66 7.63 9.28 8.77
N GLY A 67 6.44 9.16 8.24
CA GLY A 67 6.13 8.91 6.85
C GLY A 67 5.67 7.48 6.56
N THR A 68 4.88 7.33 5.51
CA THR A 68 4.40 6.05 4.97
C THR A 68 4.87 5.86 3.53
N VAL A 69 4.70 4.66 3.01
CA VAL A 69 5.02 4.31 1.63
C VAL A 69 3.77 4.48 0.77
N ILE A 70 3.87 5.28 -0.29
CA ILE A 70 2.89 5.28 -1.36
C ILE A 70 3.48 4.50 -2.52
N SER A 71 2.84 3.38 -2.88
CA SER A 71 3.26 2.53 -3.99
C SER A 71 2.30 2.70 -5.16
N PRO A 72 2.76 3.23 -6.30
CA PRO A 72 1.91 3.37 -7.47
C PRO A 72 1.58 1.98 -8.05
N ARG A 73 0.39 1.85 -8.60
CA ARG A 73 0.01 0.72 -9.44
C ARG A 73 0.32 1.07 -10.88
N ALA A 74 1.33 0.45 -11.45
CA ALA A 74 1.74 0.70 -12.82
C ALA A 74 0.83 -0.05 -13.81
N ALA A 75 0.47 0.61 -14.90
CA ALA A 75 -0.07 -0.02 -16.10
C ALA A 75 0.98 0.07 -17.22
N GLY A 76 0.99 -0.91 -18.13
CA GLY A 76 1.96 -0.92 -19.23
C GLY A 76 1.49 -1.76 -20.40
N ILE A 77 2.04 -1.49 -21.57
CA ILE A 77 1.77 -2.25 -22.80
C ILE A 77 2.89 -3.28 -22.96
N MET A 78 2.53 -4.54 -23.09
CA MET A 78 3.50 -5.61 -23.32
C MET A 78 4.19 -5.42 -24.68
N LYS A 79 5.51 -5.64 -24.72
CA LYS A 79 6.33 -5.46 -25.94
C LYS A 79 5.77 -6.20 -27.14
N ASP A 80 5.26 -7.41 -26.93
CA ASP A 80 4.75 -8.29 -27.99
C ASP A 80 3.22 -8.21 -28.17
N SER A 81 2.60 -7.12 -27.68
CA SER A 81 1.17 -6.88 -27.82
C SER A 81 0.77 -6.86 -29.31
N LYS A 82 -0.28 -7.59 -29.66
CA LYS A 82 -0.83 -7.62 -31.03
C LYS A 82 -1.78 -6.44 -31.31
N ASN A 83 -2.18 -5.71 -30.27
CA ASN A 83 -3.09 -4.57 -30.37
C ASN A 83 -2.56 -3.40 -29.53
N VAL A 84 -1.46 -2.80 -29.97
CA VAL A 84 -0.82 -1.68 -29.27
C VAL A 84 -1.73 -0.45 -29.24
N GLU A 85 -2.42 -0.14 -30.34
CA GLU A 85 -3.29 1.04 -30.41
C GLU A 85 -4.49 0.89 -29.45
N GLY A 86 -5.18 -0.23 -29.46
CA GLY A 86 -6.25 -0.47 -28.48
C GLY A 86 -5.77 -0.46 -27.03
N ALA A 87 -4.53 -0.89 -26.78
CA ALA A 87 -3.93 -0.81 -25.45
C ALA A 87 -3.65 0.65 -25.03
N LYS A 88 -3.24 1.52 -25.94
CA LYS A 88 -3.09 2.96 -25.71
C LYS A 88 -4.44 3.61 -25.38
N GLU A 89 -5.45 3.36 -26.20
CA GLU A 89 -6.83 3.85 -25.98
C GLU A 89 -7.35 3.43 -24.60
N PHE A 90 -7.06 2.19 -24.18
CA PHE A 90 -7.44 1.72 -22.84
C PHE A 90 -6.71 2.47 -21.74
N ILE A 91 -5.40 2.75 -21.88
CA ILE A 91 -4.65 3.55 -20.91
C ILE A 91 -5.19 4.98 -20.85
N ASP A 92 -5.50 5.59 -21.99
CA ASP A 92 -6.10 6.92 -22.04
C ASP A 92 -7.48 6.93 -21.37
N TYR A 93 -8.28 5.89 -21.58
CA TYR A 93 -9.55 5.71 -20.87
C TYR A 93 -9.35 5.58 -19.35
N LEU A 94 -8.35 4.82 -18.88
CA LEU A 94 -8.03 4.72 -17.45
C LEU A 94 -7.69 6.08 -16.83
N LEU A 95 -7.13 7.00 -17.61
CA LEU A 95 -6.79 8.36 -17.17
C LEU A 95 -7.92 9.37 -17.40
N SER A 96 -9.08 8.95 -17.92
CA SER A 96 -10.23 9.84 -18.10
C SER A 96 -10.81 10.31 -16.75
N ASP A 97 -11.52 11.43 -16.76
CA ASP A 97 -12.18 12.00 -15.58
C ASP A 97 -13.09 10.99 -14.88
N ASP A 98 -13.89 10.27 -15.67
CA ASP A 98 -14.87 9.32 -15.14
C ASP A 98 -14.21 8.17 -14.38
N VAL A 99 -13.16 7.58 -14.98
CA VAL A 99 -12.44 6.47 -14.34
C VAL A 99 -11.67 6.96 -13.11
N GLN A 100 -11.01 8.11 -13.18
CA GLN A 100 -10.28 8.66 -12.05
C GLN A 100 -11.20 9.04 -10.88
N LYS A 101 -12.40 9.53 -11.15
CA LYS A 101 -13.44 9.74 -10.13
C LYS A 101 -13.95 8.41 -9.54
N GLN A 102 -14.08 7.36 -10.35
CA GLN A 102 -14.42 6.03 -9.84
C GLN A 102 -13.32 5.45 -8.94
N ILE A 103 -12.04 5.64 -9.31
CA ILE A 103 -10.89 5.27 -8.49
C ILE A 103 -10.95 5.99 -7.13
N SER A 104 -11.25 7.28 -7.13
CA SER A 104 -11.43 8.07 -5.92
C SER A 104 -12.58 7.53 -5.04
N LYS A 105 -13.73 7.22 -5.62
CA LYS A 105 -14.88 6.63 -4.91
C LYS A 105 -14.56 5.26 -4.30
N ALA A 106 -13.62 4.53 -4.88
CA ALA A 106 -13.12 3.27 -4.33
C ALA A 106 -12.04 3.46 -3.26
N TYR A 107 -11.88 4.67 -2.72
CA TYR A 107 -10.88 5.05 -1.71
C TYR A 107 -9.42 4.90 -2.18
N LEU A 108 -9.18 4.79 -3.46
CA LEU A 108 -7.83 4.82 -4.03
C LEU A 108 -7.42 6.27 -4.33
N LEU A 109 -6.13 6.52 -4.29
CA LEU A 109 -5.60 7.81 -4.75
C LEU A 109 -5.65 7.87 -6.27
N PRO A 110 -6.26 8.91 -6.86
CA PRO A 110 -6.24 9.11 -8.31
C PRO A 110 -4.80 9.22 -8.84
N GLY A 111 -4.58 8.75 -10.06
CA GLY A 111 -3.30 8.88 -10.76
C GLY A 111 -3.06 10.27 -11.35
N ARG A 112 -4.09 11.11 -11.36
CA ARG A 112 -4.07 12.51 -11.84
C ARG A 112 -4.10 13.48 -10.66
N THR A 113 -3.31 14.54 -10.73
CA THR A 113 -3.20 15.55 -9.67
C THR A 113 -4.35 16.55 -9.63
N ASP A 114 -5.08 16.70 -10.72
CA ASP A 114 -6.24 17.58 -10.84
C ASP A 114 -7.55 16.95 -10.32
N ILE A 115 -7.55 15.64 -10.05
CA ILE A 115 -8.67 14.93 -9.44
C ILE A 115 -8.31 14.59 -7.99
N LYS A 116 -9.13 15.08 -7.06
CA LYS A 116 -8.93 14.86 -5.64
C LYS A 116 -9.57 13.56 -5.16
N ALA A 117 -8.94 12.94 -4.18
CA ALA A 117 -9.51 11.79 -3.49
C ALA A 117 -10.74 12.22 -2.67
N GLU A 118 -11.77 11.37 -2.68
CA GLU A 118 -12.99 11.55 -1.90
C GLU A 118 -12.93 10.70 -0.61
N ASN A 119 -13.41 11.25 0.49
CA ASN A 119 -13.55 10.54 1.77
C ASN A 119 -12.26 9.97 2.35
N ARG A 120 -11.12 10.50 1.95
CA ARG A 120 -9.79 10.18 2.46
C ARG A 120 -8.83 11.35 2.22
N PRO A 121 -7.71 11.45 2.96
CA PRO A 121 -6.66 12.42 2.67
C PRO A 121 -6.09 12.26 1.26
N ASN A 122 -5.80 13.36 0.61
CA ASN A 122 -5.04 13.40 -0.63
C ASN A 122 -3.54 13.14 -0.38
N VAL A 123 -2.79 12.90 -1.44
CA VAL A 123 -1.37 12.55 -1.32
C VAL A 123 -0.55 13.64 -0.63
N GLU A 124 -0.91 14.91 -0.82
CA GLU A 124 -0.25 16.07 -0.21
C GLU A 124 -0.48 16.16 1.31
N GLU A 125 -1.52 15.53 1.81
CA GLU A 125 -1.90 15.53 3.23
C GLU A 125 -1.32 14.34 3.99
N ILE A 126 -0.75 13.36 3.28
CA ILE A 126 -0.18 12.15 3.86
C ILE A 126 1.34 12.33 4.02
N PRO A 127 1.91 12.09 5.21
CA PRO A 127 3.35 12.06 5.38
C PRO A 127 3.97 10.94 4.55
N VAL A 128 4.78 11.27 3.54
CA VAL A 128 5.37 10.29 2.61
C VAL A 128 6.86 10.10 2.89
N LEU A 129 7.31 8.85 2.88
CA LEU A 129 8.73 8.50 2.92
C LEU A 129 9.36 8.71 1.54
N ASN A 130 10.47 9.42 1.50
CA ASN A 130 11.28 9.49 0.28
C ASN A 130 12.06 8.18 0.13
N ILE A 131 11.65 7.35 -0.82
CA ILE A 131 12.22 6.02 -1.07
C ILE A 131 13.08 6.04 -2.31
N ASP A 132 14.33 5.61 -2.16
CA ASP A 132 15.20 5.31 -3.29
C ASP A 132 14.87 3.92 -3.85
N TRP A 133 13.95 3.89 -4.80
CA TRP A 133 13.50 2.66 -5.43
C TRP A 133 14.61 1.87 -6.12
N LYS A 134 15.64 2.53 -6.66
CA LYS A 134 16.79 1.85 -7.27
C LYS A 134 17.58 1.03 -6.24
N THR A 135 17.69 1.54 -5.04
CA THR A 135 18.32 0.78 -3.96
C THR A 135 17.42 -0.35 -3.45
N VAL A 136 16.09 -0.10 -3.34
CA VAL A 136 15.14 -1.15 -2.95
C VAL A 136 15.20 -2.32 -3.94
N GLU A 137 15.20 -2.04 -5.23
CA GLU A 137 15.34 -3.05 -6.30
C GLU A 137 16.62 -3.90 -6.14
N LYS A 138 17.74 -3.27 -5.83
CA LYS A 138 19.03 -3.98 -5.64
C LYS A 138 19.06 -4.84 -4.37
N GLU A 139 18.38 -4.39 -3.33
CA GLU A 139 18.41 -5.03 -2.00
C GLU A 139 17.22 -5.95 -1.74
N GLN A 140 16.24 -6.04 -2.64
CA GLN A 140 14.97 -6.75 -2.40
C GLN A 140 15.15 -8.23 -2.05
N ASP A 141 16.08 -8.92 -2.70
CA ASP A 141 16.33 -10.34 -2.44
C ASP A 141 16.92 -10.56 -1.05
N GLU A 142 17.88 -9.70 -0.65
CA GLU A 142 18.48 -9.78 0.67
C GLU A 142 17.49 -9.41 1.77
N ILE A 143 16.68 -8.37 1.55
CA ILE A 143 15.58 -7.98 2.43
C ILE A 143 14.59 -9.14 2.59
N GLY A 144 14.22 -9.80 1.49
CA GLY A 144 13.32 -10.95 1.49
C GLY A 144 13.88 -12.13 2.29
N LYS A 145 15.16 -12.46 2.09
CA LYS A 145 15.86 -13.51 2.87
C LYS A 145 15.89 -13.19 4.36
N GLN A 146 16.23 -11.95 4.71
CA GLN A 146 16.29 -11.52 6.10
C GLN A 146 14.89 -11.54 6.74
N PHE A 147 13.85 -11.11 6.04
CA PHE A 147 12.49 -11.17 6.52
C PHE A 147 12.05 -12.63 6.80
N LYS A 148 12.32 -13.54 5.88
CA LYS A 148 12.07 -14.97 6.08
C LYS A 148 12.81 -15.52 7.29
N LYS A 149 14.08 -15.17 7.46
CA LYS A 149 14.87 -15.59 8.63
C LYS A 149 14.27 -15.13 9.96
N VAL A 150 13.63 -13.95 9.98
CA VAL A 150 12.97 -13.45 11.18
C VAL A 150 11.65 -14.18 11.43
N PHE A 151 10.81 -14.40 10.41
CA PHE A 151 9.41 -14.83 10.60
C PHE A 151 9.11 -16.28 10.23
N GLN A 152 10.00 -16.95 9.51
CA GLN A 152 9.90 -18.37 9.15
C GLN A 152 11.01 -19.18 9.83
#